data_d7f5dcf0cd42a6e607904eb97f5def28
#
_entry.id   d7f5dcf0cd42a6e607904eb97f5def28
#
_cell.length_a   1.000
_cell.length_b   1.000
_cell.length_c   1.000
_cell.angle_alpha   90.00
_cell.angle_beta   90.00
_cell.angle_gamma   90.00
#
_symmetry.space_group_name_H-M   'P 1'
#
loop_
_entity.id
_entity.type
_entity.pdbx_description
1 polymer ?
#
loop_
_entity_poly.entity_id
_entity_poly.type
_entity_poly.pdbx_seq_one_letter_code
_entity_poly.pdbx_strand_id
1 'polypeptide(L)'
;MTFQFPSAVKERLQASPSQIADFCQRWNIIELALFGSILRDDFRPDSDIDILASFALNTSWNLFDFIQMQEQLESMLGRDIDLTQKQQINNPFSRKEILRTCHIIYSENRTISSLYFSIKPANLTMQADNRNQAALWDMIEAIKQIMEFTASLSCAEYRVNRMVQRAVEREFEILGEAARRISEEFRQANGDIDWRNIINLRNIIAHRYDRVEPDTLWNIIVTVLPGLLSQLELLLPPLPPDVELPD
;
A
#
# COMPACT_ATOMS: atom_id res chain seq x y z
N MET A 1 33.31 -4.26 -3.30
CA MET A 1 33.11 -2.84 -2.95
C MET A 1 31.95 -2.78 -1.97
N THR A 2 32.14 -2.15 -0.85
CA THR A 2 31.17 -2.06 0.25
C THR A 2 30.07 -1.08 -0.18
N PHE A 3 28.79 -1.47 -0.08
CA PHE A 3 27.68 -0.54 -0.20
C PHE A 3 27.87 0.53 0.88
N GLN A 4 27.94 1.79 0.49
CA GLN A 4 27.95 2.89 1.45
C GLN A 4 26.52 3.42 1.55
N PHE A 5 25.95 3.27 2.74
CA PHE A 5 24.68 3.93 3.05
C PHE A 5 24.87 5.45 3.02
N PRO A 6 23.87 6.23 2.58
CA PRO A 6 23.83 7.66 2.88
C PRO A 6 24.03 7.87 4.38
N SER A 7 24.77 8.93 4.76
CA SER A 7 25.10 9.18 6.17
C SER A 7 23.88 9.14 7.08
N ALA A 8 22.76 9.76 6.68
CA ALA A 8 21.52 9.76 7.42
C ALA A 8 20.91 8.35 7.59
N VAL A 9 20.97 7.51 6.57
CA VAL A 9 20.47 6.13 6.62
C VAL A 9 21.38 5.26 7.48
N LYS A 10 22.70 5.44 7.40
CA LYS A 10 23.68 4.69 8.19
C LYS A 10 23.49 4.86 9.70
N GLU A 11 23.12 6.05 10.14
CA GLU A 11 22.84 6.36 11.55
C GLU A 11 21.50 5.77 12.03
N ARG A 12 20.57 5.56 11.10
CA ARG A 12 19.23 5.02 11.36
C ARG A 12 19.17 3.49 11.35
N LEU A 13 20.09 2.83 10.63
CA LEU A 13 20.18 1.37 10.55
C LEU A 13 21.24 0.85 11.52
N GLN A 14 20.85 -0.09 12.40
CA GLN A 14 21.78 -0.72 13.35
C GLN A 14 22.58 -1.86 12.72
N ALA A 15 22.28 -2.29 11.49
CA ALA A 15 22.92 -3.40 10.83
C ALA A 15 24.09 -2.98 9.93
N SER A 16 25.10 -3.83 9.86
CA SER A 16 26.20 -3.68 8.91
C SER A 16 25.80 -4.15 7.51
N PRO A 17 26.46 -3.64 6.44
CA PRO A 17 26.24 -4.12 5.07
C PRO A 17 26.45 -5.63 4.88
N SER A 18 27.35 -6.26 5.66
CA SER A 18 27.58 -7.72 5.63
C SER A 18 26.38 -8.48 6.18
N GLN A 19 25.80 -8.05 7.30
CA GLN A 19 24.62 -8.69 7.88
C GLN A 19 23.42 -8.63 6.92
N ILE A 20 23.23 -7.49 6.24
CA ILE A 20 22.18 -7.35 5.21
C ILE A 20 22.45 -8.30 4.04
N ALA A 21 23.69 -8.40 3.57
CA ALA A 21 24.05 -9.30 2.49
C ALA A 21 23.81 -10.77 2.84
N ASP A 22 24.23 -11.20 4.04
CA ASP A 22 24.03 -12.58 4.54
C ASP A 22 22.52 -12.91 4.68
N PHE A 23 21.71 -11.95 5.13
CA PHE A 23 20.27 -12.07 5.17
C PHE A 23 19.67 -12.25 3.78
N CYS A 24 20.02 -11.36 2.83
CA CYS A 24 19.51 -11.42 1.46
C CYS A 24 19.90 -12.73 0.75
N GLN A 25 21.11 -13.21 0.91
CA GLN A 25 21.56 -14.49 0.35
C GLN A 25 20.76 -15.67 0.92
N ARG A 26 20.53 -15.69 2.23
CA ARG A 26 19.76 -16.75 2.90
C ARG A 26 18.34 -16.86 2.38
N TRP A 27 17.71 -15.72 2.10
CA TRP A 27 16.33 -15.62 1.68
C TRP A 27 16.14 -15.47 0.17
N ASN A 28 17.21 -15.68 -0.63
CA ASN A 28 17.19 -15.50 -2.09
C ASN A 28 16.61 -14.14 -2.52
N ILE A 29 16.93 -13.10 -1.78
CA ILE A 29 16.57 -11.71 -2.12
C ILE A 29 17.63 -11.20 -3.09
N ILE A 30 17.20 -10.81 -4.29
CA ILE A 30 18.07 -10.26 -5.34
C ILE A 30 18.22 -8.73 -5.25
N GLU A 31 17.25 -8.05 -4.65
CA GLU A 31 17.26 -6.61 -4.39
C GLU A 31 16.52 -6.31 -3.10
N LEU A 32 17.13 -5.50 -2.23
CA LEU A 32 16.52 -4.97 -1.02
C LEU A 32 16.66 -3.45 -1.01
N ALA A 33 15.57 -2.74 -0.82
CA ALA A 33 15.54 -1.29 -0.80
C ALA A 33 14.75 -0.74 0.38
N LEU A 34 15.12 0.44 0.84
CA LEU A 34 14.38 1.22 1.82
C LEU A 34 13.46 2.19 1.11
N PHE A 35 12.29 2.46 1.66
CA PHE A 35 11.40 3.51 1.17
C PHE A 35 10.67 4.18 2.34
N GLY A 36 9.76 5.11 2.05
CA GLY A 36 8.92 5.73 3.08
C GLY A 36 9.66 6.70 4.00
N SER A 37 9.28 6.68 5.28
CA SER A 37 9.69 7.66 6.28
C SER A 37 11.18 7.65 6.58
N ILE A 38 11.83 6.48 6.54
CA ILE A 38 13.26 6.33 6.86
C ILE A 38 14.18 7.15 5.94
N LEU A 39 13.72 7.50 4.74
CA LEU A 39 14.47 8.31 3.78
C LEU A 39 14.24 9.82 3.94
N ARG A 40 13.35 10.23 4.85
CA ARG A 40 12.96 11.63 5.06
C ARG A 40 13.53 12.21 6.35
N ASP A 41 13.53 13.55 6.43
CA ASP A 41 14.01 14.26 7.62
C ASP A 41 13.02 14.20 8.79
N ASP A 42 11.75 13.87 8.54
CA ASP A 42 10.70 13.71 9.55
C ASP A 42 10.64 12.30 10.17
N PHE A 43 11.65 11.45 9.94
CA PHE A 43 11.74 10.12 10.52
C PHE A 43 11.91 10.17 12.04
N ARG A 44 11.02 9.50 12.77
CA ARG A 44 10.96 9.53 14.23
C ARG A 44 11.48 8.22 14.85
N PRO A 45 11.86 8.26 16.15
CA PRO A 45 12.32 7.07 16.86
C PRO A 45 11.28 5.95 16.97
N ASP A 46 9.99 6.27 16.88
CA ASP A 46 8.86 5.34 16.93
C ASP A 46 8.32 4.94 15.54
N SER A 47 8.96 5.39 14.45
CA SER A 47 8.58 5.02 13.10
C SER A 47 9.10 3.62 12.74
N ASP A 48 8.28 2.84 12.06
CA ASP A 48 8.64 1.62 11.37
C ASP A 48 9.58 1.87 10.19
N ILE A 49 10.23 0.82 9.72
CA ILE A 49 11.09 0.86 8.54
C ILE A 49 10.39 0.12 7.40
N ASP A 50 10.05 0.87 6.36
CA ASP A 50 9.47 0.32 5.13
C ASP A 50 10.58 -0.30 4.26
N ILE A 51 10.49 -1.60 3.98
CA ILE A 51 11.46 -2.36 3.17
C ILE A 51 10.78 -2.96 1.95
N LEU A 52 11.39 -2.75 0.79
CA LEU A 52 10.98 -3.33 -0.48
C LEU A 52 11.93 -4.46 -0.86
N ALA A 53 11.41 -5.68 -1.01
CA ALA A 53 12.18 -6.85 -1.42
C ALA A 53 11.79 -7.35 -2.80
N SER A 54 12.80 -7.74 -3.60
CA SER A 54 12.64 -8.52 -4.82
C SER A 54 13.34 -9.86 -4.66
N PHE A 55 12.67 -10.95 -5.00
CA PHE A 55 13.16 -12.31 -4.84
C PHE A 55 13.63 -12.89 -6.18
N ALA A 56 14.54 -13.86 -6.12
CA ALA A 56 14.97 -14.62 -7.29
C ALA A 56 13.78 -15.36 -7.92
N LEU A 57 13.83 -15.56 -9.24
CA LEU A 57 12.86 -16.36 -9.96
C LEU A 57 12.81 -17.78 -9.40
N ASN A 58 11.62 -18.35 -9.31
CA ASN A 58 11.34 -19.68 -8.77
C ASN A 58 11.50 -19.82 -7.23
N THR A 59 11.55 -18.73 -6.49
CA THR A 59 11.44 -18.75 -5.04
C THR A 59 9.96 -18.75 -4.64
N SER A 60 9.54 -19.72 -3.84
CA SER A 60 8.18 -19.81 -3.33
C SER A 60 8.22 -19.71 -1.80
N TRP A 61 7.88 -18.55 -1.28
CA TRP A 61 7.79 -18.30 0.16
C TRP A 61 6.32 -18.33 0.60
N ASN A 62 6.05 -19.04 1.68
CA ASN A 62 4.73 -19.01 2.31
C ASN A 62 4.64 -17.87 3.35
N LEU A 63 3.45 -17.67 3.91
CA LEU A 63 3.21 -16.61 4.89
C LEU A 63 4.13 -16.70 6.12
N PHE A 64 4.42 -17.91 6.59
CA PHE A 64 5.29 -18.11 7.77
C PHE A 64 6.74 -17.74 7.46
N ASP A 65 7.20 -18.00 6.24
CA ASP A 65 8.53 -17.56 5.79
C ASP A 65 8.63 -16.03 5.79
N PHE A 66 7.56 -15.34 5.33
CA PHE A 66 7.48 -13.88 5.36
C PHE A 66 7.52 -13.32 6.79
N ILE A 67 6.75 -13.90 7.70
CA ILE A 67 6.78 -13.52 9.12
C ILE A 67 8.20 -13.71 9.68
N GLN A 68 8.85 -14.83 9.39
CA GLN A 68 10.20 -15.10 9.84
C GLN A 68 11.25 -14.14 9.26
N MET A 69 11.10 -13.75 7.98
CA MET A 69 11.94 -12.69 7.37
C MET A 69 11.77 -11.38 8.11
N GLN A 70 10.53 -10.98 8.38
CA GLN A 70 10.21 -9.74 9.08
C GLN A 70 10.81 -9.75 10.49
N GLU A 71 10.60 -10.79 11.30
CA GLU A 71 11.16 -10.94 12.65
C GLU A 71 12.69 -10.88 12.65
N GLN A 72 13.35 -11.50 11.65
CA GLN A 72 14.81 -11.43 11.53
C GLN A 72 15.29 -10.02 11.18
N LEU A 73 14.59 -9.31 10.29
CA LEU A 73 14.88 -7.91 9.97
C LEU A 73 14.67 -7.01 11.19
N GLU A 74 13.57 -7.17 11.92
CA GLU A 74 13.29 -6.45 13.16
C GLU A 74 14.39 -6.64 14.20
N SER A 75 14.81 -7.90 14.42
CA SER A 75 15.91 -8.22 15.33
C SER A 75 17.26 -7.61 14.89
N MET A 76 17.51 -7.57 13.58
CA MET A 76 18.76 -7.05 12.99
C MET A 76 18.80 -5.52 12.97
N LEU A 77 17.65 -4.87 12.70
CA LEU A 77 17.56 -3.42 12.54
C LEU A 77 17.10 -2.70 13.80
N GLY A 78 16.62 -3.45 14.81
CA GLY A 78 16.20 -2.92 16.11
C GLY A 78 14.91 -2.10 16.08
N ARG A 79 14.03 -2.34 15.08
CA ARG A 79 12.79 -1.62 14.84
C ARG A 79 11.74 -2.49 14.19
N ASP A 80 10.49 -2.08 14.31
CA ASP A 80 9.37 -2.65 13.56
C ASP A 80 9.59 -2.47 12.05
N ILE A 81 9.27 -3.50 11.27
CA ILE A 81 9.51 -3.56 9.83
C ILE A 81 8.20 -3.77 9.10
N ASP A 82 7.97 -3.00 8.05
CA ASP A 82 6.98 -3.31 7.01
C ASP A 82 7.71 -3.86 5.77
N LEU A 83 7.64 -5.19 5.60
CA LEU A 83 8.28 -5.88 4.48
C LEU A 83 7.30 -6.04 3.32
N THR A 84 7.50 -5.28 2.26
CA THR A 84 6.68 -5.31 1.05
C THR A 84 7.42 -6.01 -0.09
N GLN A 85 6.74 -6.91 -0.79
CA GLN A 85 7.25 -7.52 -2.02
C GLN A 85 7.00 -6.61 -3.22
N LYS A 86 8.05 -6.32 -4.01
CA LYS A 86 8.00 -5.36 -5.13
C LYS A 86 6.92 -5.72 -6.18
N GLN A 87 6.73 -7.01 -6.42
CA GLN A 87 5.75 -7.52 -7.38
C GLN A 87 4.29 -7.39 -6.88
N GLN A 88 4.08 -7.27 -5.58
CA GLN A 88 2.75 -7.19 -4.96
C GLN A 88 2.22 -5.76 -4.82
N ILE A 89 2.97 -4.76 -5.25
CA ILE A 89 2.47 -3.39 -5.27
C ILE A 89 1.56 -3.21 -6.48
N ASN A 90 0.26 -3.44 -6.29
CA ASN A 90 -0.75 -3.37 -7.35
C ASN A 90 -1.20 -1.93 -7.65
N ASN A 91 -1.15 -1.03 -6.66
CA ASN A 91 -1.53 0.36 -6.84
C ASN A 91 -0.47 1.10 -7.69
N PRO A 92 -0.81 1.58 -8.92
CA PRO A 92 0.16 2.16 -9.85
C PRO A 92 0.79 3.46 -9.34
N PHE A 93 0.04 4.26 -8.58
CA PHE A 93 0.53 5.51 -8.01
C PHE A 93 1.52 5.25 -6.87
N SER A 94 1.19 4.32 -5.95
CA SER A 94 2.10 3.87 -4.89
C SER A 94 3.35 3.24 -5.49
N ARG A 95 3.19 2.36 -6.48
CA ARG A 95 4.31 1.70 -7.16
C ARG A 95 5.27 2.71 -7.79
N LYS A 96 4.73 3.68 -8.55
CA LYS A 96 5.54 4.75 -9.15
C LYS A 96 6.31 5.54 -8.11
N GLU A 97 5.65 5.97 -7.03
CA GLU A 97 6.29 6.76 -5.99
C GLU A 97 7.36 5.97 -5.24
N ILE A 98 7.07 4.74 -4.84
CA ILE A 98 8.03 3.87 -4.15
C ILE A 98 9.25 3.63 -5.03
N LEU A 99 9.06 3.22 -6.29
CA LEU A 99 10.17 2.94 -7.20
C LEU A 99 11.01 4.18 -7.52
N ARG A 100 10.40 5.36 -7.56
CA ARG A 100 11.09 6.62 -7.78
C ARG A 100 11.91 7.08 -6.58
N THR A 101 11.47 6.76 -5.36
CA THR A 101 12.04 7.30 -4.13
C THR A 101 12.83 6.28 -3.31
N CYS A 102 12.67 4.99 -3.58
CA CYS A 102 13.35 3.94 -2.81
C CYS A 102 14.89 4.04 -2.94
N HIS A 103 15.57 3.62 -1.88
CA HIS A 103 17.01 3.56 -1.83
C HIS A 103 17.48 2.11 -1.70
N ILE A 104 18.15 1.60 -2.73
CA ILE A 104 18.66 0.22 -2.75
C ILE A 104 19.82 0.08 -1.77
N ILE A 105 19.69 -0.84 -0.81
CA ILE A 105 20.69 -1.16 0.20
C ILE A 105 21.40 -2.49 -0.08
N TYR A 106 20.82 -3.35 -0.92
CA TYR A 106 21.42 -4.58 -1.41
C TYR A 106 20.96 -4.88 -2.83
N SER A 107 21.87 -5.35 -3.70
CA SER A 107 21.54 -5.90 -5.02
C SER A 107 22.57 -6.96 -5.40
N GLU A 108 22.07 -8.12 -5.82
CA GLU A 108 22.91 -9.20 -6.34
C GLU A 108 23.57 -8.80 -7.67
N ASN A 109 22.84 -8.06 -8.52
CA ASN A 109 23.31 -7.64 -9.84
C ASN A 109 23.79 -6.18 -9.82
N ARG A 110 25.11 -5.99 -9.71
CA ARG A 110 25.78 -4.68 -9.53
C ARG A 110 25.57 -3.68 -10.68
N THR A 111 25.14 -4.13 -11.85
CA THR A 111 25.01 -3.28 -13.05
C THR A 111 23.79 -2.35 -12.97
N ILE A 112 22.76 -2.74 -12.22
CA ILE A 112 21.50 -1.99 -12.09
C ILE A 112 21.61 -0.87 -11.04
N SER A 113 22.44 -1.04 -10.02
CA SER A 113 22.57 -0.07 -8.92
C SER A 113 23.07 1.31 -9.33
N SER A 114 23.81 1.41 -10.45
CA SER A 114 24.34 2.70 -10.92
C SER A 114 23.29 3.60 -11.60
N LEU A 115 22.21 3.05 -12.08
CA LEU A 115 21.15 3.80 -12.79
C LEU A 115 20.19 4.51 -11.84
N TYR A 116 19.97 3.96 -10.63
CA TYR A 116 19.06 4.54 -9.64
C TYR A 116 19.70 5.60 -8.73
N PHE A 117 21.01 5.78 -8.78
CA PHE A 117 21.76 6.71 -7.91
C PHE A 117 21.58 8.19 -8.23
N SER A 118 20.86 8.54 -9.30
CA SER A 118 20.76 9.91 -9.83
C SER A 118 19.44 10.64 -9.55
N ILE A 119 18.52 10.07 -8.80
CA ILE A 119 17.23 10.72 -8.57
C ILE A 119 17.31 11.57 -7.30
N LYS A 120 17.34 12.89 -7.49
CA LYS A 120 17.27 13.89 -6.39
C LYS A 120 15.94 13.78 -5.65
N PRO A 121 15.90 14.02 -4.32
CA PRO A 121 14.63 14.07 -3.58
C PRO A 121 13.73 15.14 -4.20
N ALA A 122 12.57 14.71 -4.68
CA ALA A 122 11.53 15.60 -5.17
C ALA A 122 10.81 16.29 -3.98
N ASN A 123 10.38 17.52 -4.21
CA ASN A 123 9.74 18.39 -3.22
C ASN A 123 8.61 17.72 -2.41
N LEU A 124 8.51 18.05 -1.12
CA LEU A 124 7.50 17.54 -0.18
C LEU A 124 6.03 17.72 -0.66
N THR A 125 5.74 18.76 -1.43
CA THR A 125 4.42 19.03 -2.01
C THR A 125 3.94 17.96 -2.99
N MET A 126 4.82 17.38 -3.80
CA MET A 126 4.47 16.29 -4.71
C MET A 126 4.12 14.98 -3.97
N GLN A 127 4.57 14.79 -2.73
CA GLN A 127 4.28 13.59 -1.94
C GLN A 127 2.83 13.55 -1.42
N ALA A 128 2.22 14.70 -1.10
CA ALA A 128 0.81 14.76 -0.67
C ALA A 128 -0.14 14.41 -1.81
N ASP A 129 0.09 14.95 -3.00
CA ASP A 129 -0.70 14.65 -4.19
C ASP A 129 -0.63 13.17 -4.57
N ASN A 130 0.57 12.57 -4.56
CA ASN A 130 0.74 11.15 -4.86
C ASN A 130 0.03 10.24 -3.84
N ARG A 131 0.01 10.60 -2.56
CA ARG A 131 -0.73 9.86 -1.53
C ARG A 131 -2.24 9.92 -1.75
N ASN A 132 -2.77 11.10 -2.10
CA ASN A 132 -4.19 11.25 -2.41
C ASN A 132 -4.56 10.43 -3.66
N GLN A 133 -3.74 10.45 -4.71
CA GLN A 133 -3.96 9.66 -5.92
C GLN A 133 -3.97 8.16 -5.65
N ALA A 134 -3.02 7.67 -4.86
CA ALA A 134 -2.98 6.27 -4.44
C ALA A 134 -4.21 5.88 -3.61
N ALA A 135 -4.63 6.73 -2.67
CA ALA A 135 -5.82 6.49 -1.88
C ALA A 135 -7.10 6.52 -2.72
N LEU A 136 -7.23 7.44 -3.67
CA LEU A 136 -8.35 7.48 -4.63
C LEU A 136 -8.41 6.22 -5.49
N TRP A 137 -7.27 5.73 -5.96
CA TRP A 137 -7.19 4.47 -6.70
C TRP A 137 -7.72 3.30 -5.87
N ASP A 138 -7.23 3.14 -4.64
CA ASP A 138 -7.69 2.07 -3.75
C ASP A 138 -9.20 2.16 -3.47
N MET A 139 -9.75 3.38 -3.32
CA MET A 139 -11.19 3.59 -3.16
C MET A 139 -11.97 3.15 -4.40
N ILE A 140 -11.51 3.51 -5.58
CA ILE A 140 -12.14 3.18 -6.87
C ILE A 140 -12.14 1.67 -7.06
N GLU A 141 -11.00 1.02 -6.84
CA GLU A 141 -10.89 -0.44 -7.00
C GLU A 141 -11.77 -1.20 -6.00
N ALA A 142 -11.81 -0.77 -4.74
CA ALA A 142 -12.72 -1.36 -3.74
C ALA A 142 -14.20 -1.25 -4.17
N ILE A 143 -14.63 -0.11 -4.69
CA ILE A 143 -16.01 0.07 -5.19
C ILE A 143 -16.26 -0.86 -6.39
N LYS A 144 -15.34 -0.94 -7.35
CA LYS A 144 -15.46 -1.82 -8.51
C LYS A 144 -15.59 -3.28 -8.09
N GLN A 145 -14.78 -3.75 -7.14
CA GLN A 145 -14.88 -5.11 -6.61
C GLN A 145 -16.22 -5.37 -5.92
N ILE A 146 -16.74 -4.44 -5.12
CA ILE A 146 -18.08 -4.56 -4.52
C ILE A 146 -19.14 -4.71 -5.62
N MET A 147 -19.08 -3.86 -6.65
CA MET A 147 -20.04 -3.90 -7.75
C MET A 147 -19.94 -5.19 -8.55
N GLU A 148 -18.74 -5.70 -8.79
CA GLU A 148 -18.48 -6.98 -9.46
C GLU A 148 -19.06 -8.16 -8.66
N PHE A 149 -18.76 -8.25 -7.35
CA PHE A 149 -19.27 -9.32 -6.47
C PHE A 149 -20.80 -9.36 -6.40
N THR A 150 -21.46 -8.24 -6.63
CA THR A 150 -22.91 -8.10 -6.48
C THR A 150 -23.67 -7.99 -7.81
N ALA A 151 -22.96 -7.89 -8.95
CA ALA A 151 -23.54 -7.60 -10.27
C ALA A 151 -24.65 -8.54 -10.71
N SER A 152 -24.57 -9.83 -10.36
CA SER A 152 -25.56 -10.84 -10.76
C SER A 152 -26.56 -11.17 -9.67
N LEU A 153 -26.55 -10.48 -8.54
CA LEU A 153 -27.38 -10.80 -7.37
C LEU A 153 -28.58 -9.84 -7.23
N SER A 154 -29.68 -10.40 -6.77
CA SER A 154 -30.76 -9.63 -6.16
C SER A 154 -30.50 -9.40 -4.67
N CYS A 155 -31.22 -8.44 -4.06
CA CYS A 155 -31.16 -8.23 -2.61
C CYS A 155 -31.47 -9.51 -1.80
N ALA A 156 -32.43 -10.32 -2.26
CA ALA A 156 -32.80 -11.57 -1.59
C ALA A 156 -31.65 -12.61 -1.63
N GLU A 157 -30.96 -12.72 -2.76
CA GLU A 157 -29.80 -13.60 -2.90
C GLU A 157 -28.60 -13.10 -2.10
N TYR A 158 -28.34 -11.79 -2.08
CA TYR A 158 -27.28 -11.19 -1.26
C TYR A 158 -27.50 -11.49 0.24
N ARG A 159 -28.76 -11.39 0.75
CA ARG A 159 -29.10 -11.65 2.16
C ARG A 159 -28.70 -13.04 2.62
N VAL A 160 -28.74 -14.04 1.76
CA VAL A 160 -28.43 -15.42 2.11
C VAL A 160 -27.02 -15.85 1.73
N ASN A 161 -26.31 -15.04 0.95
CA ASN A 161 -24.95 -15.34 0.48
C ASN A 161 -23.89 -14.77 1.43
N ARG A 162 -23.62 -15.51 2.50
CA ARG A 162 -22.63 -15.10 3.52
C ARG A 162 -21.23 -14.87 2.98
N MET A 163 -20.82 -15.61 1.95
CA MET A 163 -19.48 -15.44 1.35
C MET A 163 -19.36 -14.09 0.67
N VAL A 164 -20.34 -13.70 -0.15
CA VAL A 164 -20.34 -12.39 -0.81
C VAL A 164 -20.49 -11.26 0.21
N GLN A 165 -21.32 -11.43 1.26
CA GLN A 165 -21.41 -10.43 2.34
C GLN A 165 -20.03 -10.15 2.96
N ARG A 166 -19.25 -11.20 3.27
CA ARG A 166 -17.92 -11.04 3.86
C ARG A 166 -16.91 -10.41 2.89
N ALA A 167 -16.97 -10.76 1.61
CA ALA A 167 -16.15 -10.11 0.60
C ALA A 167 -16.49 -8.62 0.50
N VAL A 168 -17.75 -8.27 0.40
CA VAL A 168 -18.25 -6.88 0.36
C VAL A 168 -17.88 -6.10 1.62
N GLU A 169 -18.04 -6.68 2.80
CA GLU A 169 -17.62 -6.05 4.07
C GLU A 169 -16.13 -5.73 4.04
N ARG A 170 -15.29 -6.64 3.54
CA ARG A 170 -13.85 -6.41 3.43
C ARG A 170 -13.52 -5.27 2.48
N GLU A 171 -14.18 -5.18 1.34
CA GLU A 171 -13.97 -4.06 0.41
C GLU A 171 -14.45 -2.71 0.98
N PHE A 172 -15.52 -2.68 1.76
CA PHE A 172 -15.93 -1.48 2.49
C PHE A 172 -14.90 -1.06 3.57
N GLU A 173 -14.21 -2.01 4.21
CA GLU A 173 -13.11 -1.69 5.12
C GLU A 173 -11.94 -1.05 4.34
N ILE A 174 -11.58 -1.59 3.18
CA ILE A 174 -10.53 -1.04 2.31
C ILE A 174 -10.91 0.36 1.84
N LEU A 175 -12.14 0.54 1.35
CA LEU A 175 -12.68 1.83 0.92
C LEU A 175 -12.56 2.91 2.01
N GLY A 176 -12.99 2.59 3.23
CA GLY A 176 -12.95 3.53 4.35
C GLY A 176 -11.54 3.81 4.85
N GLU A 177 -10.63 2.82 4.83
CA GLU A 177 -9.24 3.02 5.20
C GLU A 177 -8.51 3.88 4.15
N ALA A 178 -8.78 3.67 2.87
CA ALA A 178 -8.28 4.52 1.79
C ALA A 178 -8.77 5.95 1.94
N ALA A 179 -10.07 6.16 2.20
CA ALA A 179 -10.63 7.48 2.45
C ALA A 179 -9.98 8.21 3.65
N ARG A 180 -9.58 7.46 4.70
CA ARG A 180 -8.87 8.02 5.86
C ARG A 180 -7.48 8.55 5.50
N ARG A 181 -6.82 7.97 4.49
CA ARG A 181 -5.49 8.40 4.00
C ARG A 181 -5.52 9.66 3.14
N ILE A 182 -6.68 10.07 2.64
CA ILE A 182 -6.87 11.34 1.92
C ILE A 182 -6.59 12.51 2.86
N SER A 183 -5.79 13.48 2.40
CA SER A 183 -5.44 14.65 3.20
C SER A 183 -6.66 15.52 3.51
N GLU A 184 -6.61 16.24 4.63
CA GLU A 184 -7.71 17.11 5.06
C GLU A 184 -7.98 18.23 4.04
N GLU A 185 -6.92 18.80 3.47
CA GLU A 185 -7.01 19.84 2.45
C GLU A 185 -7.74 19.33 1.20
N PHE A 186 -7.42 18.10 0.79
CA PHE A 186 -8.09 17.49 -0.37
C PHE A 186 -9.57 17.20 -0.09
N ARG A 187 -9.90 16.72 1.12
CA ARG A 187 -11.30 16.50 1.53
C ARG A 187 -12.09 17.78 1.57
N GLN A 188 -11.50 18.87 2.07
CA GLN A 188 -12.15 20.19 2.10
C GLN A 188 -12.37 20.76 0.69
N ALA A 189 -11.40 20.57 -0.22
CA ALA A 189 -11.52 20.99 -1.61
C ALA A 189 -12.59 20.20 -2.39
N ASN A 190 -12.95 19.00 -1.95
CA ASN A 190 -13.92 18.11 -2.56
C ASN A 190 -15.05 17.75 -1.58
N GLY A 191 -15.67 18.77 -1.00
CA GLY A 191 -16.69 18.65 0.06
C GLY A 191 -18.01 18.05 -0.40
N ASP A 192 -18.23 17.86 -1.70
CA ASP A 192 -19.41 17.18 -2.25
C ASP A 192 -19.37 15.66 -2.00
N ILE A 193 -18.21 15.12 -1.66
CA ILE A 193 -18.04 13.72 -1.24
C ILE A 193 -18.21 13.62 0.27
N ASP A 194 -19.07 12.70 0.73
CA ASP A 194 -19.32 12.49 2.15
C ASP A 194 -18.22 11.63 2.80
N TRP A 195 -17.02 12.18 2.86
CA TRP A 195 -15.83 11.55 3.44
C TRP A 195 -16.06 10.98 4.85
N ARG A 196 -16.85 11.73 5.65
CA ARG A 196 -17.11 11.37 7.05
C ARG A 196 -17.90 10.06 7.14
N ASN A 197 -18.94 9.91 6.34
CA ASN A 197 -19.78 8.71 6.37
C ASN A 197 -19.05 7.50 5.77
N ILE A 198 -18.20 7.69 4.75
CA ILE A 198 -17.36 6.62 4.20
C ILE A 198 -16.40 6.08 5.29
N ILE A 199 -15.71 6.97 6.00
CA ILE A 199 -14.79 6.57 7.09
C ILE A 199 -15.55 5.95 8.27
N ASN A 200 -16.72 6.49 8.63
CA ASN A 200 -17.54 5.96 9.72
C ASN A 200 -18.08 4.56 9.41
N LEU A 201 -18.49 4.28 8.18
CA LEU A 201 -18.95 2.96 7.76
C LEU A 201 -17.87 1.90 8.01
N ARG A 202 -16.62 2.20 7.65
CA ARG A 202 -15.46 1.31 7.95
C ARG A 202 -15.37 1.02 9.45
N ASN A 203 -15.51 2.02 10.30
CA ASN A 203 -15.42 1.84 11.74
C ASN A 203 -16.58 0.97 12.29
N ILE A 204 -17.78 1.09 11.71
CA ILE A 204 -18.93 0.27 12.08
C ILE A 204 -18.67 -1.19 11.68
N ILE A 205 -18.24 -1.45 10.45
CA ILE A 205 -17.95 -2.79 9.94
C ILE A 205 -16.83 -3.46 10.76
N ALA A 206 -15.73 -2.77 11.01
CA ALA A 206 -14.57 -3.34 11.71
C ALA A 206 -14.84 -3.65 13.21
N HIS A 207 -15.68 -2.86 13.89
CA HIS A 207 -15.82 -2.94 15.35
C HIS A 207 -17.22 -3.37 15.83
N ARG A 208 -18.21 -3.38 14.93
CA ARG A 208 -19.63 -3.70 15.25
C ARG A 208 -20.26 -4.54 14.16
N TYR A 209 -19.53 -5.54 13.68
CA TYR A 209 -19.96 -6.43 12.60
C TYR A 209 -21.32 -7.10 12.87
N ASP A 210 -21.74 -7.25 14.15
CA ASP A 210 -23.03 -7.78 14.60
C ASP A 210 -24.21 -6.83 14.34
N ARG A 211 -23.95 -5.57 13.98
CA ARG A 211 -24.97 -4.52 13.77
C ARG A 211 -25.11 -4.09 12.32
N VAL A 212 -24.35 -4.68 11.42
CA VAL A 212 -24.43 -4.33 10.00
C VAL A 212 -25.46 -5.23 9.33
N GLU A 213 -26.64 -4.67 9.10
CA GLU A 213 -27.70 -5.35 8.40
C GLU A 213 -27.38 -5.48 6.90
N PRO A 214 -27.50 -6.67 6.28
CA PRO A 214 -27.23 -6.87 4.85
C PRO A 214 -28.01 -5.90 3.96
N ASP A 215 -29.24 -5.56 4.32
CA ASP A 215 -30.09 -4.64 3.57
C ASP A 215 -29.53 -3.22 3.55
N THR A 216 -28.89 -2.80 4.64
CA THR A 216 -28.25 -1.49 4.71
C THR A 216 -27.08 -1.42 3.74
N LEU A 217 -26.21 -2.43 3.71
CA LEU A 217 -25.11 -2.50 2.75
C LEU A 217 -25.62 -2.59 1.31
N TRP A 218 -26.63 -3.43 1.06
CA TRP A 218 -27.23 -3.54 -0.26
C TRP A 218 -27.76 -2.19 -0.77
N ASN A 219 -28.46 -1.45 0.08
CA ASN A 219 -28.94 -0.12 -0.29
C ASN A 219 -27.79 0.83 -0.64
N ILE A 220 -26.70 0.83 0.13
CA ILE A 220 -25.51 1.63 -0.18
C ILE A 220 -24.92 1.22 -1.55
N ILE A 221 -24.79 -0.09 -1.80
CA ILE A 221 -24.25 -0.62 -3.06
C ILE A 221 -25.02 -0.11 -4.26
N VAL A 222 -26.36 -0.17 -4.20
CA VAL A 222 -27.19 0.15 -5.38
C VAL A 222 -27.49 1.64 -5.54
N THR A 223 -27.49 2.42 -4.43
CA THR A 223 -27.92 3.83 -4.49
C THR A 223 -26.78 4.83 -4.34
N VAL A 224 -25.70 4.46 -3.63
CA VAL A 224 -24.61 5.41 -3.29
C VAL A 224 -23.37 5.13 -4.11
N LEU A 225 -22.89 3.88 -4.18
CA LEU A 225 -21.61 3.56 -4.80
C LEU A 225 -21.50 3.97 -6.27
N PRO A 226 -22.51 3.84 -7.15
CA PRO A 226 -22.37 4.26 -8.55
C PRO A 226 -22.07 5.76 -8.71
N GLY A 227 -22.75 6.59 -7.93
CA GLY A 227 -22.50 8.03 -7.91
C GLY A 227 -21.14 8.40 -7.34
N LEU A 228 -20.75 7.74 -6.23
CA LEU A 228 -19.46 7.93 -5.60
C LEU A 228 -18.31 7.50 -6.53
N LEU A 229 -18.45 6.37 -7.23
CA LEU A 229 -17.45 5.91 -8.20
C LEU A 229 -17.21 6.97 -9.28
N SER A 230 -18.27 7.50 -9.87
CA SER A 230 -18.15 8.53 -10.90
C SER A 230 -17.47 9.80 -10.39
N GLN A 231 -17.75 10.22 -9.15
CA GLN A 231 -17.08 11.38 -8.53
C GLN A 231 -15.59 11.13 -8.32
N LEU A 232 -15.21 9.95 -7.80
CA LEU A 232 -13.81 9.61 -7.55
C LEU A 232 -13.00 9.47 -8.84
N GLU A 233 -13.59 8.86 -9.89
CA GLU A 233 -12.93 8.73 -11.20
C GLU A 233 -12.62 10.08 -11.85
N LEU A 234 -13.45 11.11 -11.65
CA LEU A 234 -13.17 12.46 -12.11
C LEU A 234 -12.00 13.13 -11.38
N LEU A 235 -11.71 12.72 -10.15
CA LEU A 235 -10.62 13.25 -9.33
C LEU A 235 -9.30 12.52 -9.55
N LEU A 236 -9.34 11.32 -10.12
CA LEU A 236 -8.15 10.53 -10.36
C LEU A 236 -7.46 10.98 -11.66
N PRO A 237 -6.18 11.38 -11.64
CA PRO A 237 -5.46 11.70 -12.86
C PRO A 237 -5.23 10.45 -13.72
N PRO A 238 -4.87 10.61 -15.01
CA PRO A 238 -4.51 9.49 -15.87
C PRO A 238 -3.42 8.62 -15.24
N LEU A 239 -3.48 7.31 -15.52
CA LEU A 239 -2.48 6.37 -15.04
C LEU A 239 -1.07 6.78 -15.45
N PRO A 240 -0.07 6.58 -14.58
CA PRO A 240 1.31 6.83 -14.92
C PRO A 240 1.74 5.97 -16.13
N PRO A 241 2.38 6.56 -17.17
CA PRO A 241 2.67 5.87 -18.42
C PRO A 241 3.69 4.72 -18.30
N ASP A 242 4.45 4.64 -17.21
CA ASP A 242 5.59 3.71 -17.05
C ASP A 242 5.31 2.59 -16.04
N VAL A 243 4.06 2.36 -15.67
CA VAL A 243 3.69 1.33 -14.70
C VAL A 243 2.96 0.20 -15.39
N GLU A 244 3.68 -0.86 -15.75
CA GLU A 244 3.06 -2.14 -16.10
C GLU A 244 2.34 -2.67 -14.85
N LEU A 245 1.03 -2.82 -14.94
CA LEU A 245 0.25 -3.50 -13.90
C LEU A 245 0.63 -4.99 -13.96
N PRO A 246 0.84 -5.66 -12.82
CA PRO A 246 0.99 -7.12 -12.82
C PRO A 246 -0.29 -7.76 -13.36
N ASP A 247 -0.14 -8.75 -14.24
CA ASP A 247 -1.22 -9.58 -14.78
C ASP A 247 -1.92 -10.40 -13.67
#